data_f6c8ac5cdc2206b70885cfba65e5ace0
#
_entry.id   f6c8ac5cdc2206b70885cfba65e5ace0
#
_cell.length_a   1.000
_cell.length_b   1.000
_cell.length_c   1.000
_cell.angle_alpha   90.00
_cell.angle_beta   90.00
_cell.angle_gamma   90.00
#
_symmetry.space_group_name_H-M   'P 1'
#
loop_
_entity.id
_entity.type
_entity.pdbx_description
1 polymer ?
#
loop_
_entity_poly.entity_id
_entity_poly.type
_entity_poly.pdbx_seq_one_letter_code
_entity_poly.pdbx_strand_id
1 'polypeptide(L)'
;MGYNTIRLPRPGEIEMIKDAAKKVFAFVGIDLKTFNEMPNGGIMVKARLTEAKRQTVVSGLFDFGIVLANIGNGEWGFVVRA
;
A
#
# COMPACT_ATOMS: atom_id res chain seq x y z
N MET A 1 5.18 31.30 3.39
CA MET A 1 4.12 30.60 3.92
C MET A 1 4.33 29.14 3.85
N GLY A 2 4.55 28.58 4.93
CA GLY A 2 4.69 27.17 4.98
C GLY A 2 3.34 26.54 4.97
N TYR A 3 2.91 26.18 3.88
CA TYR A 3 1.66 25.59 3.88
C TYR A 3 1.72 24.20 4.29
N ASN A 4 0.80 23.88 5.01
CA ASN A 4 0.55 22.54 5.32
C ASN A 4 0.30 21.79 4.05
N THR A 5 1.06 20.78 3.86
CA THR A 5 0.95 19.99 2.68
C THR A 5 0.11 18.75 2.88
N ILE A 6 -0.66 18.68 3.95
CA ILE A 6 -1.58 17.58 4.09
C ILE A 6 -2.60 17.67 2.98
N ARG A 7 -2.55 16.71 2.11
CA ARG A 7 -3.45 16.64 0.99
C ARG A 7 -4.58 15.70 1.33
N LEU A 8 -5.79 16.19 1.20
CA LEU A 8 -6.95 15.35 1.35
C LEU A 8 -7.08 14.45 0.13
N PRO A 9 -7.50 13.19 0.30
CA PRO A 9 -7.68 12.31 -0.83
C PRO A 9 -8.82 12.84 -1.73
N ARG A 10 -8.60 12.74 -3.01
CA ARG A 10 -9.63 13.08 -3.98
C ARG A 10 -10.67 11.97 -4.03
N PRO A 11 -11.90 12.28 -4.43
CA PRO A 11 -12.89 11.23 -4.64
C PRO A 11 -12.37 10.18 -5.61
N GLY A 12 -12.48 8.92 -5.24
CA GLY A 12 -12.03 7.82 -6.05
C GLY A 12 -10.56 7.47 -5.94
N GLU A 13 -9.74 8.34 -5.35
CA GLU A 13 -8.31 8.09 -5.24
C GLU A 13 -8.00 6.89 -4.35
N ILE A 14 -8.67 6.80 -3.21
CA ILE A 14 -8.48 5.67 -2.30
C ILE A 14 -8.93 4.37 -2.96
N GLU A 15 -10.04 4.41 -3.68
CA GLU A 15 -10.52 3.23 -4.38
C GLU A 15 -9.54 2.75 -5.45
N MET A 16 -8.91 3.68 -6.15
CA MET A 16 -7.88 3.35 -7.13
C MET A 16 -6.69 2.66 -6.48
N ILE A 17 -6.25 3.18 -5.33
CA ILE A 17 -5.13 2.58 -4.60
C ILE A 17 -5.50 1.18 -4.12
N LYS A 18 -6.70 1.02 -3.58
CA LYS A 18 -7.18 -0.29 -3.13
C LYS A 18 -7.24 -1.30 -4.27
N ASP A 19 -7.75 -0.89 -5.42
CA ASP A 19 -7.83 -1.78 -6.58
C ASP A 19 -6.45 -2.20 -7.07
N ALA A 20 -5.52 -1.26 -7.12
CA ALA A 20 -4.16 -1.56 -7.51
C ALA A 20 -3.50 -2.53 -6.52
N ALA A 21 -3.68 -2.29 -5.23
CA ALA A 21 -3.12 -3.16 -4.20
C ALA A 21 -3.72 -4.56 -4.29
N LYS A 22 -5.03 -4.67 -4.49
CA LYS A 22 -5.67 -5.98 -4.64
C LYS A 22 -5.08 -6.77 -5.80
N LYS A 23 -4.89 -6.12 -6.94
CA LYS A 23 -4.36 -6.79 -8.13
C LYS A 23 -2.93 -7.25 -7.91
N VAL A 24 -2.10 -6.40 -7.35
CA VAL A 24 -0.69 -6.72 -7.14
C VAL A 24 -0.53 -7.81 -6.09
N PHE A 25 -1.26 -7.74 -4.97
CA PHE A 25 -1.19 -8.77 -3.95
C PHE A 25 -1.76 -10.10 -4.44
N ALA A 26 -2.82 -10.06 -5.24
CA ALA A 26 -3.36 -11.28 -5.84
C ALA A 26 -2.33 -11.97 -6.73
N PHE A 27 -1.51 -11.20 -7.42
CA PHE A 27 -0.46 -11.73 -8.26
C PHE A 27 0.55 -12.57 -7.46
N VAL A 28 0.77 -12.23 -6.20
CA VAL A 28 1.67 -13.00 -5.33
C VAL A 28 0.90 -13.96 -4.43
N GLY A 29 -0.37 -14.21 -4.72
CA GLY A 29 -1.16 -15.22 -4.01
C GLY A 29 -1.84 -14.75 -2.75
N ILE A 30 -1.98 -13.45 -2.56
CA ILE A 30 -2.63 -12.89 -1.37
C ILE A 30 -3.94 -12.23 -1.75
N ASP A 31 -5.02 -12.66 -1.11
CA ASP A 31 -6.34 -12.09 -1.33
C ASP A 31 -6.60 -11.03 -0.26
N LEU A 32 -6.49 -9.76 -0.65
CA LEU A 32 -6.76 -8.66 0.28
C LEU A 32 -8.25 -8.40 0.37
N LYS A 33 -8.79 -8.53 1.57
CA LYS A 33 -10.22 -8.33 1.80
C LYS A 33 -10.51 -7.05 2.56
N THR A 34 -9.57 -6.62 3.40
CA THR A 34 -9.75 -5.42 4.22
C THR A 34 -8.54 -4.53 4.12
N PHE A 35 -8.75 -3.24 4.28
CA PHE A 35 -7.70 -2.25 4.24
C PHE A 35 -7.84 -1.31 5.41
N ASN A 36 -6.72 -0.88 5.97
CA ASN A 36 -6.72 0.19 6.95
C ASN A 36 -6.47 1.50 6.21
N GLU A 37 -7.48 2.36 6.16
CA GLU A 37 -7.33 3.66 5.54
C GLU A 37 -6.62 4.60 6.50
N MET A 38 -5.66 5.34 5.96
CA MET A 38 -4.87 6.28 6.74
C MET A 38 -5.47 7.67 6.63
N PRO A 39 -5.36 8.49 7.69
CA PRO A 39 -5.92 9.85 7.63
C PRO A 39 -5.35 10.71 6.51
N ASN A 40 -4.16 10.41 6.04
CA ASN A 40 -3.49 11.19 4.99
C ASN A 40 -3.80 10.70 3.59
N GLY A 41 -4.79 9.82 3.45
CA GLY A 41 -5.23 9.39 2.12
C GLY A 41 -4.54 8.16 1.58
N GLY A 42 -3.78 7.46 2.41
CA GLY A 42 -3.17 6.20 2.03
C GLY A 42 -3.89 5.01 2.63
N ILE A 43 -3.41 3.84 2.29
CA ILE A 43 -3.86 2.60 2.91
C ILE A 43 -2.68 1.87 3.53
N MET A 44 -2.95 1.12 4.58
CA MET A 44 -1.94 0.28 5.20
C MET A 44 -2.35 -1.18 5.06
N VAL A 45 -1.41 -2.00 4.62
CA VAL A 45 -1.61 -3.43 4.43
C VAL A 45 -0.50 -4.17 5.14
N LYS A 46 -0.84 -5.22 5.87
CA LYS A 46 0.16 -6.11 6.47
C LYS A 46 0.07 -7.46 5.77
N ALA A 47 1.21 -7.98 5.39
CA ALA A 47 1.23 -9.26 4.70
C ALA A 47 2.54 -10.00 4.99
N ARG A 48 2.45 -11.31 5.03
CA ARG A 48 3.63 -12.17 5.18
C ARG A 48 4.10 -12.55 3.79
N LEU A 49 5.30 -12.11 3.44
CA LEU A 49 5.83 -12.27 2.10
C LEU A 49 7.28 -12.72 2.14
N THR A 50 7.64 -13.56 1.19
CA THR A 50 9.06 -13.81 0.91
C THR A 50 9.67 -12.55 0.31
N GLU A 51 10.99 -12.48 0.30
CA GLU A 51 11.66 -11.30 -0.26
C GLU A 51 11.31 -11.11 -1.73
N ALA A 52 11.27 -12.20 -2.50
CA ALA A 52 10.92 -12.12 -3.92
C ALA A 52 9.51 -11.56 -4.12
N LYS A 53 8.55 -12.03 -3.34
CA LYS A 53 7.18 -11.53 -3.44
C LYS A 53 7.06 -10.07 -3.00
N ARG A 54 7.81 -9.70 -1.96
CA ARG A 54 7.84 -8.31 -1.51
C ARG A 54 8.36 -7.39 -2.63
N GLN A 55 9.43 -7.78 -3.30
CA GLN A 55 9.96 -7.00 -4.41
C GLN A 55 8.95 -6.90 -5.55
N THR A 56 8.22 -7.98 -5.83
CA THR A 56 7.19 -7.97 -6.85
C THR A 56 6.08 -6.97 -6.50
N VAL A 57 5.65 -6.96 -5.24
CA VAL A 57 4.62 -6.02 -4.80
C VAL A 57 5.10 -4.58 -4.92
N VAL A 58 6.31 -4.29 -4.48
CA VAL A 58 6.88 -2.94 -4.57
C VAL A 58 6.97 -2.51 -6.02
N SER A 59 7.44 -3.38 -6.90
CA SER A 59 7.54 -3.07 -8.32
C SER A 59 6.17 -2.83 -8.95
N GLY A 60 5.17 -3.62 -8.55
CA GLY A 60 3.82 -3.47 -9.10
C GLY A 60 3.10 -2.21 -8.63
N LEU A 61 3.56 -1.62 -7.53
CA LEU A 61 2.96 -0.41 -6.97
C LEU A 61 3.88 0.81 -7.08
N PHE A 62 4.87 0.77 -7.96
CA PHE A 62 5.88 1.82 -8.01
C PHE A 62 5.33 3.18 -8.43
N ASP A 63 4.16 3.22 -9.07
CA ASP A 63 3.50 4.47 -9.45
C ASP A 63 2.93 5.21 -8.24
N PHE A 64 2.90 4.55 -7.08
CA PHE A 64 2.39 5.15 -5.86
C PHE A 64 3.55 5.37 -4.88
N GLY A 65 3.32 6.23 -3.91
CA GLY A 65 4.26 6.36 -2.81
C GLY A 65 4.13 5.16 -1.89
N ILE A 66 5.22 4.46 -1.63
CA ILE A 66 5.21 3.28 -0.77
C ILE A 66 6.22 3.44 0.35
N VAL A 67 5.77 3.15 1.56
CA VAL A 67 6.65 3.03 2.72
C VAL A 67 6.56 1.61 3.22
N LEU A 68 7.72 0.99 3.42
CA LEU A 68 7.82 -0.38 3.91
C LEU A 68 8.29 -0.39 5.35
N ALA A 69 7.72 -1.29 6.14
CA ALA A 69 8.20 -1.56 7.48
C ALA A 69 8.32 -3.06 7.67
N ASN A 70 9.49 -3.49 8.13
CA ASN A 70 9.70 -4.90 8.47
C ASN A 70 9.16 -5.12 9.87
N ILE A 71 8.10 -5.92 9.98
CA ILE A 71 7.47 -6.19 11.26
C ILE A 71 8.16 -7.36 11.97
N GLY A 72 8.83 -8.21 11.20
CA GLY A 72 9.49 -9.41 11.73
C GLY A 72 8.77 -10.68 11.30
N ASN A 73 9.46 -11.81 11.41
CA ASN A 73 8.92 -13.13 11.06
C ASN A 73 8.38 -13.21 9.62
N GLY A 74 8.99 -12.48 8.72
CA GLY A 74 8.55 -12.47 7.32
C GLY A 74 7.33 -11.60 7.05
N GLU A 75 6.86 -10.87 8.05
CA GLU A 75 5.71 -9.97 7.89
C GLU A 75 6.17 -8.56 7.56
N TRP A 76 5.48 -7.95 6.62
CA TRP A 76 5.78 -6.60 6.14
C TRP A 76 4.55 -5.71 6.24
N GLY A 77 4.77 -4.49 6.63
CA GLY A 77 3.76 -3.45 6.56
C GLY A 77 4.01 -2.58 5.34
N PHE A 78 2.96 -2.28 4.61
CA PHE A 78 3.02 -1.41 3.44
C PHE A 78 2.09 -0.25 3.66
N VAL A 79 2.60 0.96 3.53
CA VAL A 79 1.74 2.14 3.44
C VAL A 79 1.81 2.62 2.01
N VAL A 80 0.67 2.64 1.34
CA VAL A 80 0.58 3.00 -0.08
C VAL A 80 -0.22 4.28 -0.20
N ARG A 81 0.32 5.25 -0.90
CA ARG A 81 -0.27 6.57 -1.09
C ARG A 81 -0.28 6.92 -2.56
N ALA A 82 -1.20 7.77 -2.92
CA ALA A 82 -1.24 8.31 -4.27
C ALA A 82 -0.04 9.21 -4.55
#